data_855ea041d1164f3395400af9c926bcf3
#
_entry.id   855ea041d1164f3395400af9c926bcf3
#
_cell.length_a   1.000
_cell.length_b   1.000
_cell.length_c   1.000
_cell.angle_alpha   90.00
_cell.angle_beta   90.00
_cell.angle_gamma   90.00
#
_symmetry.space_group_name_H-M   'P 1'
#
loop_
_entity.id
_entity.type
_entity.pdbx_description
1 polymer ?
#
loop_
_entity_poly.entity_id
_entity_poly.type
_entity_poly.pdbx_seq_one_letter_code
_entity_poly.pdbx_strand_id
1 'polypeptide(L)'
;MTYQHQYLDGTRIHFPLGKVVCVGRNYAEHAKELNNPVPTEPLLFIKPGSCVVPLDDSFSIPAERGAVHYEAEIAVLIGKPLSKTPDAEEVLDAISGFAPALDLTLRELQDQLKAKSYPWEVAKSFDGACVLAAFVPGDAVEDLSDIGIRLSLNGEVRQDGNSRDMLNPILPLIQHICGHFSLQPGDVI
;
A
#
# COMPACT_ATOMS: atom_id res chain seq x y z
N MET A 1 -14.89 -12.44 -7.97
CA MET A 1 -15.74 -11.25 -7.70
C MET A 1 -14.91 -10.00 -7.96
N THR A 2 -15.54 -8.88 -8.34
CA THR A 2 -14.81 -7.62 -8.52
C THR A 2 -14.67 -6.96 -7.14
N TYR A 3 -13.48 -6.53 -6.75
CA TYR A 3 -13.23 -5.83 -5.48
C TYR A 3 -14.09 -4.55 -5.40
N GLN A 4 -14.57 -4.27 -4.19
CA GLN A 4 -15.33 -3.05 -3.85
C GLN A 4 -14.85 -2.53 -2.51
N HIS A 5 -14.49 -1.24 -2.43
CA HIS A 5 -14.18 -0.62 -1.15
C HIS A 5 -15.36 -0.68 -0.18
N GLN A 6 -15.10 -1.02 1.06
CA GLN A 6 -16.09 -1.05 2.12
C GLN A 6 -15.47 -0.68 3.47
N TYR A 7 -16.29 -0.19 4.38
CA TYR A 7 -15.92 -0.02 5.78
C TYR A 7 -16.07 -1.31 6.57
N LEU A 8 -15.47 -1.36 7.77
CA LEU A 8 -15.54 -2.54 8.65
C LEU A 8 -16.96 -2.95 9.04
N ASP A 9 -17.92 -2.03 9.05
CA ASP A 9 -19.33 -2.30 9.32
C ASP A 9 -20.08 -2.89 8.11
N GLY A 10 -19.39 -3.10 7.00
CA GLY A 10 -19.94 -3.58 5.74
C GLY A 10 -20.56 -2.51 4.84
N THR A 11 -20.55 -1.24 5.27
CA THR A 11 -21.03 -0.14 4.44
C THR A 11 -20.16 0.03 3.20
N ARG A 12 -20.76 0.00 2.01
CA ARG A 12 -20.04 0.18 0.75
C ARG A 12 -19.56 1.62 0.57
N ILE A 13 -18.34 1.77 0.13
CA ILE A 13 -17.76 3.06 -0.27
C ILE A 13 -17.95 3.20 -1.78
N HIS A 14 -18.71 4.21 -2.21
CA HIS A 14 -19.12 4.40 -3.61
C HIS A 14 -18.06 5.12 -4.46
N PHE A 15 -16.78 4.79 -4.25
CA PHE A 15 -15.70 5.21 -5.14
C PHE A 15 -15.33 4.05 -6.07
N PRO A 16 -15.02 4.33 -7.35
CA PRO A 16 -14.44 3.32 -8.22
C PRO A 16 -13.08 2.91 -7.68
N LEU A 17 -12.70 1.65 -7.82
CA LEU A 17 -11.34 1.23 -7.55
C LEU A 17 -10.41 1.93 -8.54
N GLY A 18 -9.50 2.75 -8.02
CA GLY A 18 -8.51 3.49 -8.77
C GLY A 18 -7.16 2.73 -8.87
N LYS A 19 -6.09 3.50 -9.01
CA LYS A 19 -4.72 2.99 -8.90
C LYS A 19 -4.33 2.81 -7.44
N VAL A 20 -3.40 1.91 -7.17
CA VAL A 20 -2.72 1.79 -5.88
C VAL A 20 -1.31 2.33 -6.06
N VAL A 21 -0.99 3.45 -5.40
CA VAL A 21 0.35 4.06 -5.43
C VAL A 21 1.12 3.53 -4.22
N CYS A 22 2.13 2.71 -4.46
CA CYS A 22 2.93 2.08 -3.43
C CYS A 22 4.25 2.83 -3.22
N VAL A 23 4.76 2.79 -1.99
CA VAL A 23 6.10 3.30 -1.65
C VAL A 23 7.01 2.16 -1.20
N GLY A 24 8.11 1.98 -1.92
CA GLY A 24 9.10 0.98 -1.55
C GLY A 24 10.10 1.50 -0.51
N ARG A 25 10.51 0.61 0.42
CA ARG A 25 11.58 0.88 1.40
C ARG A 25 11.27 2.06 2.33
N ASN A 26 10.05 2.19 2.79
CA ASN A 26 9.65 3.27 3.69
C ASN A 26 9.98 2.99 5.18
N TYR A 27 10.59 1.84 5.49
CA TYR A 27 11.06 1.47 6.82
C TYR A 27 12.56 1.13 6.76
N ALA A 28 13.38 1.82 7.57
CA ALA A 28 14.84 1.68 7.53
C ALA A 28 15.31 0.25 7.85
N GLU A 29 14.68 -0.40 8.83
CA GLU A 29 15.03 -1.78 9.21
C GLU A 29 14.73 -2.75 8.08
N HIS A 30 13.57 -2.64 7.44
CA HIS A 30 13.23 -3.49 6.29
C HIS A 30 14.18 -3.27 5.09
N ALA A 31 14.63 -2.04 4.86
CA ALA A 31 15.63 -1.78 3.83
C ALA A 31 16.97 -2.48 4.14
N LYS A 32 17.38 -2.51 5.41
CA LYS A 32 18.60 -3.22 5.87
C LYS A 32 18.46 -4.74 5.76
N GLU A 33 17.34 -5.33 6.16
CA GLU A 33 17.06 -6.77 6.04
C GLU A 33 17.25 -7.28 4.61
N LEU A 34 16.87 -6.46 3.62
CA LEU A 34 16.99 -6.79 2.20
C LEU A 34 18.31 -6.33 1.57
N ASN A 35 19.31 -5.86 2.38
CA ASN A 35 20.56 -5.28 1.88
C ASN A 35 20.38 -4.17 0.83
N ASN A 36 19.28 -3.42 0.94
CA ASN A 36 19.02 -2.30 0.06
C ASN A 36 19.49 -0.99 0.68
N PRO A 37 20.01 -0.03 -0.10
CA PRO A 37 20.27 1.32 0.40
C PRO A 37 18.95 1.99 0.80
N VAL A 38 19.01 2.80 1.85
CA VAL A 38 17.89 3.68 2.21
C VAL A 38 17.74 4.73 1.10
N PRO A 39 16.58 4.87 0.47
CA PRO A 39 16.39 5.83 -0.60
C PRO A 39 16.42 7.27 -0.05
N THR A 40 16.92 8.22 -0.85
CA THR A 40 16.92 9.65 -0.52
C THR A 40 15.58 10.32 -0.80
N GLU A 41 14.74 9.71 -1.61
CA GLU A 41 13.40 10.15 -1.96
C GLU A 41 12.46 8.94 -1.96
N PRO A 42 11.13 9.14 -1.78
CA PRO A 42 10.17 8.05 -1.85
C PRO A 42 10.26 7.27 -3.16
N LEU A 43 10.47 5.97 -3.09
CA LEU A 43 10.52 5.10 -4.26
C LEU A 43 9.10 4.67 -4.63
N LEU A 44 8.48 5.34 -5.59
CA LEU A 44 7.10 5.11 -5.97
C LEU A 44 6.97 4.05 -7.08
N PHE A 45 5.94 3.21 -6.97
CA PHE A 45 5.50 2.34 -8.06
C PHE A 45 3.97 2.18 -7.99
N ILE A 46 3.35 1.69 -9.05
CA ILE A 46 1.90 1.60 -9.16
C ILE A 46 1.47 0.14 -9.32
N LYS A 47 0.45 -0.25 -8.57
CA LYS A 47 -0.32 -1.45 -8.83
C LYS A 47 -1.65 -1.07 -9.49
N PRO A 48 -2.05 -1.71 -10.60
CA PRO A 48 -3.35 -1.47 -11.21
C PRO A 48 -4.47 -2.03 -10.35
N GLY A 49 -5.66 -1.44 -10.41
CA GLY A 49 -6.82 -1.94 -9.67
C GLY A 49 -7.18 -3.40 -9.99
N SER A 50 -6.79 -3.90 -11.18
CA SER A 50 -7.04 -5.30 -11.57
C SER A 50 -6.32 -6.33 -10.72
N CYS A 51 -5.25 -5.95 -9.98
CA CYS A 51 -4.55 -6.87 -9.09
C CYS A 51 -5.09 -6.86 -7.65
N VAL A 52 -6.11 -6.04 -7.36
CA VAL A 52 -6.68 -5.92 -6.02
C VAL A 52 -7.68 -7.02 -5.74
N VAL A 53 -7.54 -7.66 -4.59
CA VAL A 53 -8.47 -8.67 -4.05
C VAL A 53 -8.78 -8.37 -2.58
N PRO A 54 -9.98 -8.75 -2.07
CA PRO A 54 -10.33 -8.55 -0.67
C PRO A 54 -9.54 -9.52 0.23
N LEU A 55 -9.20 -9.07 1.44
CA LEU A 55 -8.49 -9.89 2.44
C LEU A 55 -9.37 -11.03 2.97
N ASP A 56 -10.69 -10.79 3.08
CA ASP A 56 -11.64 -11.75 3.66
C ASP A 56 -11.99 -12.91 2.71
N ASP A 57 -11.64 -12.81 1.45
CA ASP A 57 -11.81 -13.87 0.46
C ASP A 57 -10.53 -14.68 0.27
N SER A 58 -10.69 -15.93 -0.18
CA SER A 58 -9.53 -16.70 -0.64
C SER A 58 -9.00 -16.14 -1.95
N PHE A 59 -7.70 -15.95 -2.03
CA PHE A 59 -7.01 -15.52 -3.24
C PHE A 59 -5.92 -16.52 -3.63
N SER A 60 -5.61 -16.59 -4.91
CA SER A 60 -4.60 -17.47 -5.45
C SER A 60 -3.27 -16.74 -5.63
N ILE A 61 -2.17 -17.43 -5.33
CA ILE A 61 -0.83 -16.96 -5.64
C ILE A 61 -0.24 -17.78 -6.80
N PRO A 62 0.56 -17.17 -7.68
CA PRO A 62 1.12 -17.87 -8.85
C PRO A 62 2.31 -18.76 -8.43
N ALA A 63 2.03 -19.93 -7.87
CA ALA A 63 3.03 -20.85 -7.32
C ALA A 63 4.09 -21.30 -8.35
N GLU A 64 3.73 -21.33 -9.63
CA GLU A 64 4.62 -21.66 -10.74
C GLU A 64 5.64 -20.55 -11.07
N ARG A 65 5.48 -19.35 -10.49
CA ARG A 65 6.35 -18.20 -10.75
C ARG A 65 7.38 -17.95 -9.63
N GLY A 66 7.54 -18.91 -8.72
CA GLY A 66 8.46 -18.82 -7.59
C GLY A 66 7.81 -18.41 -6.27
N ALA A 67 8.62 -18.16 -5.25
CA ALA A 67 8.16 -17.78 -3.93
C ALA A 67 7.51 -16.39 -3.94
N VAL A 68 6.31 -16.31 -3.35
CA VAL A 68 5.62 -15.04 -3.11
C VAL A 68 5.92 -14.58 -1.70
N HIS A 69 6.53 -13.42 -1.56
CA HIS A 69 6.70 -12.73 -0.29
C HIS A 69 5.48 -11.86 0.00
N TYR A 70 5.16 -11.70 1.27
CA TYR A 70 4.13 -10.80 1.76
C TYR A 70 4.79 -9.62 2.47
N GLU A 71 4.25 -8.43 2.26
CA GLU A 71 4.64 -7.20 2.94
C GLU A 71 3.36 -6.59 3.52
N ALA A 72 3.25 -6.54 4.87
CA ALA A 72 2.10 -5.92 5.52
C ALA A 72 2.24 -4.41 5.49
N GLU A 73 1.20 -3.74 5.01
CA GLU A 73 1.20 -2.31 4.72
C GLU A 73 -0.03 -1.61 5.30
N ILE A 74 0.11 -0.32 5.58
CA ILE A 74 -1.00 0.56 5.93
C ILE A 74 -1.52 1.17 4.62
N ALA A 75 -2.72 0.80 4.22
CA ALA A 75 -3.39 1.40 3.07
C ALA A 75 -4.15 2.65 3.46
N VAL A 76 -4.03 3.71 2.67
CA VAL A 76 -4.76 4.98 2.81
C VAL A 76 -5.68 5.15 1.61
N LEU A 77 -6.99 5.22 1.85
CA LEU A 77 -8.01 5.45 0.82
C LEU A 77 -8.23 6.95 0.61
N ILE A 78 -8.11 7.39 -0.61
CA ILE A 78 -8.38 8.78 -1.01
C ILE A 78 -9.87 8.95 -1.31
N GLY A 79 -10.49 9.96 -0.70
CA GLY A 79 -11.91 10.29 -0.84
C GLY A 79 -12.19 11.59 -1.59
N LYS A 80 -11.17 12.46 -1.76
CA LYS A 80 -11.28 13.72 -2.50
C LYS A 80 -10.12 13.87 -3.48
N PRO A 81 -10.31 14.57 -4.63
CA PRO A 81 -9.23 14.78 -5.58
C PRO A 81 -8.08 15.58 -4.97
N LEU A 82 -6.85 15.13 -5.19
CA LEU A 82 -5.62 15.85 -4.83
C LEU A 82 -4.71 15.97 -6.04
N SER A 83 -4.04 17.13 -6.19
CA SER A 83 -3.07 17.32 -7.27
C SER A 83 -2.09 18.44 -6.93
N LYS A 84 -0.96 18.46 -7.63
CA LYS A 84 0.08 19.48 -7.49
C LYS A 84 0.75 19.46 -6.11
N THR A 85 0.56 20.51 -5.32
CA THR A 85 1.20 20.68 -4.01
C THR A 85 0.14 21.00 -2.95
N PRO A 86 -0.70 20.01 -2.57
CA PRO A 86 -1.68 20.22 -1.51
C PRO A 86 -0.96 20.49 -0.19
N ASP A 87 -1.55 21.28 0.67
CA ASP A 87 -1.06 21.43 2.03
C ASP A 87 -1.47 20.22 2.91
N ALA A 88 -1.00 20.20 4.16
CA ALA A 88 -1.26 19.06 5.04
C ALA A 88 -2.75 18.95 5.43
N GLU A 89 -3.48 20.06 5.51
CA GLU A 89 -4.89 20.09 5.85
C GLU A 89 -5.73 19.56 4.68
N GLU A 90 -5.42 19.96 3.45
CA GLU A 90 -6.04 19.42 2.23
C GLU A 90 -5.82 17.91 2.08
N VAL A 91 -4.60 17.43 2.38
CA VAL A 91 -4.31 16.00 2.35
C VAL A 91 -5.11 15.26 3.42
N LEU A 92 -5.13 15.76 4.66
CA LEU A 92 -5.87 15.14 5.75
C LEU A 92 -7.37 15.06 5.45
N ASP A 93 -7.95 16.14 4.93
CA ASP A 93 -9.36 16.21 4.53
C ASP A 93 -9.71 15.30 3.34
N ALA A 94 -8.73 14.91 2.54
CA ALA A 94 -8.92 13.98 1.43
C ALA A 94 -8.83 12.50 1.82
N ILE A 95 -8.36 12.17 3.02
CA ILE A 95 -8.28 10.78 3.48
C ILE A 95 -9.68 10.28 3.87
N SER A 96 -10.17 9.26 3.19
CA SER A 96 -11.46 8.61 3.47
C SER A 96 -11.35 7.49 4.50
N GLY A 97 -10.21 6.79 4.56
CA GLY A 97 -10.03 5.69 5.50
C GLY A 97 -8.67 5.03 5.46
N PHE A 98 -8.47 4.14 6.43
CA PHE A 98 -7.26 3.33 6.57
C PHE A 98 -7.60 1.85 6.65
N ALA A 99 -6.74 1.00 6.10
CA ALA A 99 -6.91 -0.45 6.16
C ALA A 99 -5.55 -1.15 6.21
N PRO A 100 -5.45 -2.36 6.77
CA PRO A 100 -4.31 -3.22 6.50
C PRO A 100 -4.37 -3.73 5.05
N ALA A 101 -3.18 -3.87 4.47
CA ALA A 101 -3.00 -4.42 3.13
C ALA A 101 -1.83 -5.40 3.08
N LEU A 102 -1.78 -6.23 2.03
CA LEU A 102 -0.60 -7.01 1.69
C LEU A 102 -0.12 -6.61 0.29
N ASP A 103 1.14 -6.20 0.21
CA ASP A 103 1.87 -6.04 -1.04
C ASP A 103 2.59 -7.36 -1.36
N LEU A 104 1.92 -8.24 -2.12
CA LEU A 104 2.48 -9.51 -2.53
C LEU A 104 3.51 -9.31 -3.63
N THR A 105 4.65 -9.98 -3.46
CA THR A 105 5.84 -9.75 -4.28
C THR A 105 6.47 -11.06 -4.73
N LEU A 106 6.66 -11.24 -6.04
CA LEU A 106 7.54 -12.26 -6.61
C LEU A 106 8.99 -11.79 -6.42
N ARG A 107 9.58 -12.09 -5.26
CA ARG A 107 10.85 -11.49 -4.81
C ARG A 107 12.01 -11.77 -5.75
N GLU A 108 12.21 -13.02 -6.14
CA GLU A 108 13.29 -13.41 -7.05
C GLU A 108 13.18 -12.70 -8.40
N LEU A 109 11.96 -12.60 -8.93
CA LEU A 109 11.70 -11.88 -10.18
C LEU A 109 11.99 -10.38 -10.02
N GLN A 110 11.57 -9.77 -8.90
CA GLN A 110 11.87 -8.36 -8.63
C GLN A 110 13.38 -8.11 -8.59
N ASP A 111 14.16 -9.00 -7.98
CA ASP A 111 15.62 -8.84 -7.91
C ASP A 111 16.28 -8.99 -9.29
N GLN A 112 15.80 -9.90 -10.14
CA GLN A 112 16.22 -9.99 -11.53
C GLN A 112 15.91 -8.71 -12.34
N LEU A 113 14.73 -8.12 -12.12
CA LEU A 113 14.33 -6.86 -12.77
C LEU A 113 15.19 -5.69 -12.30
N LYS A 114 15.44 -5.57 -10.98
CA LYS A 114 16.33 -4.56 -10.41
C LYS A 114 17.75 -4.64 -11.01
N ALA A 115 18.30 -5.85 -11.11
CA ALA A 115 19.63 -6.08 -11.67
C ALA A 115 19.76 -5.61 -13.14
N LYS A 116 18.63 -5.60 -13.88
CA LYS A 116 18.55 -5.16 -15.28
C LYS A 116 18.03 -3.73 -15.44
N SER A 117 17.75 -3.02 -14.35
CA SER A 117 17.08 -1.71 -14.36
C SER A 117 15.73 -1.73 -15.10
N TYR A 118 14.99 -2.84 -15.00
CA TYR A 118 13.66 -3.00 -15.61
C TYR A 118 12.56 -2.63 -14.62
N PRO A 119 11.37 -2.24 -15.13
CA PRO A 119 10.18 -2.00 -14.32
C PRO A 119 9.75 -3.22 -13.49
N TRP A 120 9.06 -2.98 -12.36
CA TRP A 120 8.71 -4.03 -11.39
C TRP A 120 7.33 -4.62 -11.55
N GLU A 121 6.51 -4.10 -12.47
CA GLU A 121 5.09 -4.43 -12.59
C GLU A 121 4.83 -5.94 -12.66
N VAL A 122 5.62 -6.69 -13.43
CA VAL A 122 5.43 -8.14 -13.56
C VAL A 122 5.75 -8.92 -12.28
N ALA A 123 6.47 -8.31 -11.33
CA ALA A 123 6.78 -8.89 -10.02
C ALA A 123 5.85 -8.38 -8.90
N LYS A 124 5.24 -7.21 -9.09
CA LYS A 124 4.46 -6.49 -8.09
C LYS A 124 2.98 -6.35 -8.43
N SER A 125 2.56 -6.61 -9.68
CA SER A 125 1.20 -6.31 -10.18
C SER A 125 0.53 -7.50 -10.86
N PHE A 126 0.89 -8.72 -10.47
CA PHE A 126 0.17 -9.92 -10.91
C PHE A 126 -1.24 -9.97 -10.27
N ASP A 127 -2.15 -10.75 -10.84
CA ASP A 127 -3.52 -10.89 -10.31
C ASP A 127 -3.49 -11.36 -8.85
N GLY A 128 -4.15 -10.61 -7.96
CA GLY A 128 -4.11 -10.85 -6.51
C GLY A 128 -2.88 -10.29 -5.79
N ALA A 129 -2.01 -9.53 -6.46
CA ALA A 129 -0.79 -8.99 -5.84
C ALA A 129 -1.05 -7.88 -4.80
N CYS A 130 -2.26 -7.35 -4.72
CA CYS A 130 -2.66 -6.36 -3.73
C CYS A 130 -3.88 -6.88 -2.97
N VAL A 131 -3.68 -7.21 -1.70
CA VAL A 131 -4.77 -7.70 -0.84
C VAL A 131 -5.20 -6.57 0.08
N LEU A 132 -6.45 -6.12 0.00
CA LEU A 132 -6.98 -5.02 0.83
C LEU A 132 -8.05 -5.53 1.78
N ALA A 133 -7.95 -5.13 3.05
CA ALA A 133 -9.02 -5.31 4.03
C ALA A 133 -10.10 -4.22 3.89
N ALA A 134 -11.16 -4.34 4.68
CA ALA A 134 -12.13 -3.28 4.90
C ALA A 134 -11.49 -2.10 5.65
N PHE A 135 -11.94 -0.89 5.35
CA PHE A 135 -11.38 0.35 5.87
C PHE A 135 -12.04 0.76 7.20
N VAL A 136 -11.26 1.38 8.07
CA VAL A 136 -11.80 2.25 9.13
C VAL A 136 -11.95 3.67 8.56
N PRO A 137 -12.97 4.46 8.95
CA PRO A 137 -13.07 5.87 8.55
C PRO A 137 -11.83 6.67 8.90
N GLY A 138 -11.46 7.65 8.07
CA GLY A 138 -10.25 8.45 8.28
C GLY A 138 -10.26 9.22 9.61
N ASP A 139 -11.41 9.71 10.02
CA ASP A 139 -11.62 10.42 11.28
C ASP A 139 -11.61 9.52 12.53
N ALA A 140 -11.63 8.20 12.36
CA ALA A 140 -11.46 7.25 13.46
C ALA A 140 -9.98 7.04 13.86
N VAL A 141 -9.03 7.56 13.07
CA VAL A 141 -7.60 7.50 13.36
C VAL A 141 -7.11 8.84 13.84
N GLU A 142 -6.92 8.98 15.15
CA GLU A 142 -6.57 10.24 15.80
C GLU A 142 -5.12 10.67 15.54
N ASP A 143 -4.19 9.72 15.47
CA ASP A 143 -2.76 9.98 15.29
C ASP A 143 -2.16 9.15 14.16
N LEU A 144 -1.90 9.80 13.03
CA LEU A 144 -1.29 9.18 11.86
C LEU A 144 0.17 8.77 12.09
N SER A 145 0.82 9.28 13.13
CA SER A 145 2.18 8.92 13.51
C SER A 145 2.25 7.72 14.46
N ASP A 146 1.11 7.15 14.87
CA ASP A 146 1.06 6.01 15.81
C ASP A 146 0.06 4.93 15.37
N ILE A 147 0.10 4.54 14.11
CA ILE A 147 -0.70 3.43 13.59
C ILE A 147 0.15 2.15 13.66
N GLY A 148 -0.24 1.21 14.54
CA GLY A 148 0.40 -0.09 14.64
C GLY A 148 -0.12 -1.05 13.56
N ILE A 149 0.78 -1.85 12.98
CA ILE A 149 0.43 -2.94 12.07
C ILE A 149 1.15 -4.22 12.45
N ARG A 150 0.42 -5.33 12.54
CA ARG A 150 0.99 -6.64 12.86
C ARG A 150 0.43 -7.71 11.94
N LEU A 151 1.33 -8.56 11.43
CA LEU A 151 1.00 -9.75 10.65
C LEU A 151 1.43 -11.01 11.39
N SER A 152 0.50 -11.94 11.52
CA SER A 152 0.78 -13.30 12.00
C SER A 152 0.44 -14.33 10.93
N LEU A 153 1.31 -15.32 10.76
CA LEU A 153 1.11 -16.43 9.84
C LEU A 153 1.20 -17.75 10.63
N ASN A 154 0.13 -18.55 10.61
CA ASN A 154 0.03 -19.81 11.34
C ASN A 154 0.30 -19.65 12.86
N GLY A 155 -0.15 -18.54 13.45
CA GLY A 155 0.00 -18.24 14.87
C GLY A 155 1.35 -17.62 15.26
N GLU A 156 2.29 -17.47 14.34
CA GLU A 156 3.58 -16.81 14.57
C GLU A 156 3.58 -15.40 14.03
N VAL A 157 4.01 -14.42 14.83
CA VAL A 157 4.19 -13.04 14.37
C VAL A 157 5.32 -13.00 13.36
N ARG A 158 5.05 -12.44 12.18
CA ARG A 158 6.00 -12.30 11.06
C ARG A 158 6.42 -10.86 10.83
N GLN A 159 5.51 -9.92 11.04
CA GLN A 159 5.78 -8.49 10.94
C GLN A 159 5.09 -7.78 12.09
N ASP A 160 5.76 -6.81 12.68
CA ASP A 160 5.25 -5.93 13.75
C ASP A 160 5.90 -4.57 13.56
N GLY A 161 5.13 -3.58 13.15
CA GLY A 161 5.61 -2.26 12.79
C GLY A 161 4.66 -1.16 13.21
N ASN A 162 5.11 0.08 13.02
CA ASN A 162 4.33 1.25 13.37
C ASN A 162 4.63 2.40 12.41
N SER A 163 3.63 3.23 12.10
CA SER A 163 3.80 4.39 11.21
C SER A 163 4.84 5.41 11.70
N ARG A 164 5.14 5.44 13.01
CA ARG A 164 6.21 6.28 13.60
C ARG A 164 7.59 5.95 13.06
N ASP A 165 7.80 4.73 12.56
CA ASP A 165 9.07 4.24 12.04
C ASP A 165 9.21 4.47 10.53
N MET A 166 8.21 5.10 9.90
CA MET A 166 8.24 5.46 8.48
C MET A 166 9.30 6.52 8.19
N LEU A 167 10.13 6.30 7.17
CA LEU A 167 11.08 7.29 6.67
C LEU A 167 10.36 8.50 6.06
N ASN A 168 9.26 8.26 5.38
CA ASN A 168 8.38 9.28 4.82
C ASN A 168 7.01 9.14 5.51
N PRO A 169 6.66 10.00 6.46
CA PRO A 169 5.38 9.98 7.16
C PRO A 169 4.21 10.18 6.19
N ILE A 170 3.02 9.72 6.58
CA ILE A 170 1.83 9.61 5.70
C ILE A 170 1.51 10.92 4.96
N LEU A 171 1.35 12.05 5.67
CA LEU A 171 0.96 13.31 5.01
C LEU A 171 2.06 13.84 4.07
N PRO A 172 3.35 13.96 4.46
CA PRO A 172 4.42 14.33 3.54
C PRO A 172 4.56 13.39 2.34
N LEU A 173 4.33 12.06 2.55
CA LEU A 173 4.36 11.10 1.46
C LEU A 173 3.25 11.37 0.43
N ILE A 174 2.02 11.62 0.88
CA ILE A 174 0.90 11.95 -0.01
C ILE A 174 1.16 13.26 -0.77
N GLN A 175 1.69 14.28 -0.09
CA GLN A 175 2.10 15.54 -0.72
C GLN A 175 3.15 15.30 -1.82
N HIS A 176 4.17 14.47 -1.54
CA HIS A 176 5.18 14.08 -2.52
C HIS A 176 4.56 13.35 -3.71
N ILE A 177 3.66 12.38 -3.48
CA ILE A 177 2.94 11.66 -4.53
C ILE A 177 2.17 12.62 -5.42
N CYS A 178 1.49 13.63 -4.84
CA CYS A 178 0.72 14.63 -5.59
C CYS A 178 1.58 15.51 -6.50
N GLY A 179 2.88 15.62 -6.22
CA GLY A 179 3.86 16.27 -7.12
C GLY A 179 4.10 15.50 -8.43
N HIS A 180 3.81 14.20 -8.45
CA HIS A 180 4.00 13.30 -9.59
C HIS A 180 2.70 12.83 -10.22
N PHE A 181 1.67 12.55 -9.40
CA PHE A 181 0.39 11.96 -9.81
C PHE A 181 -0.78 12.73 -9.21
N SER A 182 -1.79 13.03 -10.00
CA SER A 182 -3.08 13.42 -9.42
C SER A 182 -3.73 12.19 -8.77
N LEU A 183 -4.27 12.37 -7.58
CA LEU A 183 -5.05 11.35 -6.87
C LEU A 183 -6.54 11.63 -7.03
N GLN A 184 -7.33 10.57 -7.14
CA GLN A 184 -8.77 10.62 -7.32
C GLN A 184 -9.48 9.81 -6.21
N PRO A 185 -10.76 10.10 -5.92
CA PRO A 185 -11.54 9.25 -5.03
C PRO A 185 -11.50 7.79 -5.47
N GLY A 186 -11.12 6.91 -4.53
CA GLY A 186 -10.94 5.48 -4.78
C GLY A 186 -9.50 5.06 -5.12
N ASP A 187 -8.57 6.00 -5.30
CA ASP A 187 -7.14 5.68 -5.29
C ASP A 187 -6.71 5.26 -3.89
N VAL A 188 -5.73 4.35 -3.81
CA VAL A 188 -5.14 3.85 -2.56
C VAL A 188 -3.65 4.14 -2.56
N ILE A 189 -3.10 4.46 -1.39
CA ILE A 189 -1.67 4.64 -1.16
C ILE A 189 -1.22 3.62 -0.14
#